data_33fa1c7b166af207e3970823783fcd20
#
_entry.id   33fa1c7b166af207e3970823783fcd20
#
_cell.length_a   1.000
_cell.length_b   1.000
_cell.length_c   1.000
_cell.angle_alpha   90.00
_cell.angle_beta   90.00
_cell.angle_gamma   90.00
#
_symmetry.space_group_name_H-M   'P 1'
#
loop_
_entity.id
_entity.type
_entity.pdbx_description
1 polymer ?
#
loop_
_entity_poly.entity_id
_entity_poly.type
_entity_poly.pdbx_seq_one_letter_code
_entity_poly.pdbx_strand_id
1 'polypeptide(L)'
;KGDMYEYLLNRIAVSGTNGQFRTPRHIIKMMVDLAEPKPSDLILDPACGTSGFLIEAYKHILRTNTSKEELAEGNENGDELTPAQHEFLKTKAINGFDNDADMIKVAVMNLYLHDLAQSNVLNFDPLTLPEEKKKKYDLVLANPPFSGNINSESIQEDIGLSTTKTELLFLK
;
A
#
# COMPACT_ATOMS: atom_id res chain seq x y z
N LYS A 1 -13.89 12.97 -2.40
CA LYS A 1 -14.55 12.14 -1.35
C LYS A 1 -13.50 11.34 -0.56
N GLY A 2 -12.53 10.71 -1.22
CA GLY A 2 -11.46 9.95 -0.57
C GLY A 2 -10.63 10.75 0.43
N ASP A 3 -10.22 11.96 0.08
CA ASP A 3 -9.41 12.82 0.97
C ASP A 3 -10.14 13.20 2.26
N MET A 4 -11.47 13.38 2.21
CA MET A 4 -12.28 13.62 3.41
C MET A 4 -12.31 12.38 4.31
N TYR A 5 -12.45 11.19 3.74
CA TYR A 5 -12.44 9.93 4.48
C TYR A 5 -11.09 9.69 5.15
N GLU A 6 -9.99 9.90 4.43
CA GLU A 6 -8.65 9.81 5.01
C GLU A 6 -8.41 10.85 6.12
N TYR A 7 -8.94 12.06 5.97
CA TYR A 7 -8.90 13.08 7.04
C TYR A 7 -9.62 12.60 8.30
N LEU A 8 -10.81 12.02 8.14
CA LEU A 8 -11.56 11.44 9.26
C LEU A 8 -10.82 10.26 9.91
N LEU A 9 -10.25 9.35 9.11
CA LEU A 9 -9.45 8.25 9.63
C LEU A 9 -8.23 8.75 10.42
N ASN A 10 -7.55 9.81 9.98
CA ASN A 10 -6.45 10.42 10.71
C ASN A 10 -6.90 11.02 12.05
N ARG A 11 -8.09 11.64 12.09
CA ARG A 11 -8.66 12.18 13.34
C ARG A 11 -9.00 11.07 14.33
N ILE A 12 -9.59 9.98 13.88
CA ILE A 12 -9.94 8.82 14.70
C ILE A 12 -8.67 8.15 15.26
N ALA A 13 -7.64 8.00 14.45
CA ALA A 13 -6.36 7.40 14.88
C ALA A 13 -5.65 8.25 15.96
N VAL A 14 -5.75 9.58 15.90
CA VAL A 14 -5.18 10.48 16.92
C VAL A 14 -5.97 10.43 18.23
N SER A 15 -7.26 10.12 18.18
CA SER A 15 -8.15 10.11 19.35
C SER A 15 -8.35 8.73 19.98
N GLY A 16 -7.90 7.66 19.32
CA GLY A 16 -8.17 6.27 19.74
C GLY A 16 -7.07 5.65 20.59
N THR A 17 -7.47 4.80 21.52
CA THR A 17 -6.63 4.02 22.44
C THR A 17 -5.81 2.91 21.77
N ASN A 18 -6.02 2.62 20.50
CA ASN A 18 -5.24 1.67 19.72
C ASN A 18 -4.13 2.44 18.98
N GLY A 19 -2.93 2.42 19.54
CA GLY A 19 -1.74 3.12 19.03
C GLY A 19 -1.21 2.58 17.68
N GLN A 20 -2.07 2.53 16.67
CA GLN A 20 -1.65 2.23 15.31
C GLN A 20 -0.97 3.47 14.73
N PHE A 21 0.34 3.37 14.59
CA PHE A 21 1.17 4.42 14.00
C PHE A 21 0.90 4.50 12.50
N ARG A 22 0.16 5.54 12.08
CA ARG A 22 -0.03 5.84 10.66
C ARG A 22 1.10 6.73 10.17
N THR A 23 1.69 6.35 9.04
CA THR A 23 2.70 7.18 8.39
C THR A 23 2.08 8.52 7.96
N PRO A 24 2.67 9.67 8.33
CA PRO A 24 2.17 10.99 7.90
C PRO A 24 2.15 11.12 6.38
N ARG A 25 1.11 11.73 5.82
CA ARG A 25 0.92 11.86 4.36
C ARG A 25 2.12 12.46 3.62
N HIS A 26 2.75 13.49 4.18
CA HIS A 26 3.92 14.12 3.55
C HIS A 26 5.13 13.18 3.47
N ILE A 27 5.27 12.26 4.44
CA ILE A 27 6.31 11.22 4.39
C ILE A 27 5.97 10.18 3.33
N ILE A 28 4.71 9.70 3.29
CA ILE A 28 4.25 8.79 2.24
C ILE A 28 4.52 9.39 0.86
N LYS A 29 4.10 10.63 0.65
CA LYS A 29 4.29 11.34 -0.62
C LYS A 29 5.77 11.45 -0.98
N MET A 30 6.63 11.86 -0.04
CA MET A 30 8.08 11.95 -0.26
C MET A 30 8.66 10.58 -0.66
N MET A 31 8.29 9.51 0.02
CA MET A 31 8.79 8.16 -0.30
C MET A 31 8.32 7.70 -1.68
N VAL A 32 7.08 7.95 -2.04
CA VAL A 32 6.53 7.61 -3.36
C VAL A 32 7.17 8.45 -4.46
N ASP A 33 7.36 9.75 -4.25
CA ASP A 33 8.02 10.63 -5.22
C ASP A 33 9.49 10.22 -5.45
N LEU A 34 10.18 9.70 -4.42
CA LEU A 34 11.54 9.17 -4.56
C LEU A 34 11.58 7.78 -5.24
N ALA A 35 10.55 6.98 -5.04
CA ALA A 35 10.46 5.64 -5.61
C ALA A 35 10.04 5.64 -7.09
N GLU A 36 9.39 6.72 -7.56
CA GLU A 36 8.94 6.93 -8.94
C GLU A 36 8.21 5.71 -9.54
N PRO A 37 7.08 5.27 -8.94
CA PRO A 37 6.33 4.12 -9.45
C PRO A 37 5.85 4.34 -10.88
N LYS A 38 5.91 3.29 -11.70
CA LYS A 38 5.57 3.31 -13.13
C LYS A 38 4.23 2.62 -13.41
N PRO A 39 3.57 2.95 -14.54
CA PRO A 39 2.29 2.33 -14.91
C PRO A 39 2.32 0.81 -15.12
N SER A 40 3.52 0.23 -15.28
CA SER A 40 3.73 -1.21 -15.47
C SER A 40 4.09 -1.98 -14.21
N ASP A 41 4.34 -1.28 -13.09
CA ASP A 41 4.88 -1.89 -11.88
C ASP A 41 3.81 -2.66 -11.11
N LEU A 42 4.19 -3.85 -10.62
CA LEU A 42 3.49 -4.54 -9.55
C LEU A 42 3.95 -3.96 -8.21
N ILE A 43 3.04 -3.34 -7.49
CA ILE A 43 3.32 -2.61 -6.26
C ILE A 43 2.76 -3.38 -5.08
N LEU A 44 3.56 -3.54 -4.02
CA LEU A 44 3.17 -4.20 -2.78
C LEU A 44 3.36 -3.28 -1.58
N ASP A 45 2.39 -3.30 -0.68
CA ASP A 45 2.55 -2.89 0.71
C ASP A 45 2.23 -4.10 1.62
N PRO A 46 3.25 -4.76 2.18
CA PRO A 46 3.06 -5.97 3.00
C PRO A 46 2.51 -5.69 4.42
N ALA A 47 2.37 -4.43 4.81
CA ALA A 47 1.78 -3.99 6.07
C ALA A 47 0.88 -2.77 5.81
N CYS A 48 -0.10 -2.95 4.90
CA CYS A 48 -0.73 -1.84 4.19
C CYS A 48 -1.59 -0.92 5.08
N GLY A 49 -1.99 -1.38 6.25
CA GLY A 49 -2.85 -0.58 7.13
C GLY A 49 -4.09 -0.09 6.39
N THR A 50 -4.23 1.21 6.28
CA THR A 50 -5.33 1.86 5.54
C THR A 50 -5.03 2.09 4.05
N SER A 51 -3.99 1.46 3.51
CA SER A 51 -3.55 1.55 2.10
C SER A 51 -3.02 2.93 1.67
N GLY A 52 -2.48 3.71 2.60
CA GLY A 52 -1.99 5.06 2.30
C GLY A 52 -0.89 5.09 1.24
N PHE A 53 0.11 4.20 1.32
CA PHE A 53 1.18 4.09 0.32
C PHE A 53 0.64 3.68 -1.05
N LEU A 54 -0.27 2.71 -1.09
CA LEU A 54 -0.85 2.20 -2.33
C LEU A 54 -1.66 3.28 -3.06
N ILE A 55 -2.45 4.05 -2.32
CA ILE A 55 -3.24 5.16 -2.86
C ILE A 55 -2.32 6.27 -3.39
N GLU A 56 -1.28 6.64 -2.63
CA GLU A 56 -0.36 7.69 -3.09
C GLU A 56 0.45 7.25 -4.31
N ALA A 57 0.88 5.96 -4.37
CA ALA A 57 1.55 5.41 -5.55
C ALA A 57 0.64 5.48 -6.80
N TYR A 58 -0.63 5.11 -6.67
CA TYR A 58 -1.61 5.23 -7.73
C TYR A 58 -1.80 6.70 -8.18
N LYS A 59 -1.99 7.62 -7.23
CA LYS A 59 -2.10 9.06 -7.53
C LYS A 59 -0.85 9.61 -8.21
N HIS A 60 0.34 9.19 -7.77
CA HIS A 60 1.61 9.57 -8.40
C HIS A 60 1.66 9.13 -9.87
N ILE A 61 1.29 7.86 -10.15
CA ILE A 61 1.25 7.34 -11.51
C ILE A 61 0.26 8.12 -12.38
N LEU A 62 -0.95 8.40 -11.88
CA LEU A 62 -1.91 9.21 -12.64
C LEU A 62 -1.33 10.60 -12.91
N ARG A 63 -0.87 11.31 -11.88
CA ARG A 63 -0.34 12.68 -12.01
C ARG A 63 0.80 12.78 -12.99
N THR A 64 1.75 11.84 -12.96
CA THR A 64 2.95 11.84 -13.83
C THR A 64 2.65 11.43 -15.27
N ASN A 65 1.47 10.88 -15.53
CA ASN A 65 0.96 10.51 -16.84
C ASN A 65 -0.31 11.30 -17.21
N THR A 66 -0.42 12.52 -16.70
CA THR A 66 -1.49 13.46 -17.05
C THR A 66 -0.90 14.60 -17.88
N SER A 67 -1.58 14.96 -18.96
CA SER A 67 -1.19 16.04 -19.87
C SER A 67 -1.11 17.40 -19.15
N LYS A 68 -0.31 18.30 -19.68
CA LYS A 68 -0.14 19.63 -19.09
C LYS A 68 -1.44 20.42 -19.11
N GLU A 69 -2.27 20.20 -20.09
CA GLU A 69 -3.59 20.82 -20.28
C GLU A 69 -4.52 20.41 -19.14
N GLU A 70 -4.64 19.11 -18.88
CA GLU A 70 -5.46 18.57 -17.78
C GLU A 70 -4.92 19.01 -16.41
N LEU A 71 -3.61 18.99 -16.22
CA LEU A 71 -2.98 19.48 -14.97
C LEU A 71 -3.26 20.97 -14.74
N ALA A 72 -3.30 21.79 -15.78
CA ALA A 72 -3.63 23.22 -15.68
C ALA A 72 -5.09 23.46 -15.27
N GLU A 73 -5.99 22.52 -15.57
CA GLU A 73 -7.38 22.51 -15.13
C GLU A 73 -7.57 21.90 -13.73
N GLY A 74 -6.50 21.37 -13.14
CA GLY A 74 -6.52 20.74 -11.81
C GLY A 74 -6.91 19.27 -11.81
N ASN A 75 -6.89 18.61 -12.98
CA ASN A 75 -7.16 17.19 -13.12
C ASN A 75 -5.85 16.38 -13.04
N GLU A 76 -5.89 15.25 -12.34
CA GLU A 76 -4.80 14.24 -12.26
C GLU A 76 -5.39 12.90 -12.69
N ASN A 77 -5.82 12.79 -13.96
CA ASN A 77 -6.65 11.69 -14.45
C ASN A 77 -5.89 10.61 -15.22
N GLY A 78 -4.60 10.86 -15.54
CA GLY A 78 -3.78 9.90 -16.29
C GLY A 78 -4.20 9.76 -17.75
N ASP A 79 -4.64 10.82 -18.41
CA ASP A 79 -5.14 10.82 -19.79
C ASP A 79 -4.08 10.38 -20.82
N GLU A 80 -2.80 10.42 -20.49
CA GLU A 80 -1.71 9.88 -21.33
C GLU A 80 -1.54 8.35 -21.18
N LEU A 81 -2.22 7.71 -20.20
CA LEU A 81 -2.20 6.26 -20.05
C LEU A 81 -3.12 5.58 -21.06
N THR A 82 -2.66 4.45 -21.59
CA THR A 82 -3.52 3.59 -22.43
C THR A 82 -4.63 2.93 -21.60
N PRO A 83 -5.75 2.53 -22.24
CA PRO A 83 -6.83 1.80 -21.55
C PRO A 83 -6.32 0.51 -20.85
N ALA A 84 -5.34 -0.17 -21.45
CA ALA A 84 -4.74 -1.38 -20.85
C ALA A 84 -3.94 -1.07 -19.59
N GLN A 85 -3.23 0.07 -19.54
CA GLN A 85 -2.51 0.52 -18.34
C GLN A 85 -3.49 0.92 -17.23
N HIS A 86 -4.57 1.64 -17.55
CA HIS A 86 -5.62 1.94 -16.58
C HIS A 86 -6.25 0.68 -15.99
N GLU A 87 -6.57 -0.31 -16.82
CA GLU A 87 -7.12 -1.59 -16.37
C GLU A 87 -6.12 -2.34 -15.48
N PHE A 88 -4.84 -2.39 -15.88
CA PHE A 88 -3.78 -3.01 -15.09
C PHE A 88 -3.62 -2.35 -13.71
N LEU A 89 -3.58 -1.02 -13.66
CA LEU A 89 -3.48 -0.26 -12.40
C LEU A 89 -4.64 -0.55 -11.45
N LYS A 90 -5.86 -0.67 -11.97
CA LYS A 90 -7.07 -0.90 -11.17
C LYS A 90 -7.23 -2.34 -10.69
N THR A 91 -6.69 -3.32 -11.43
CA THR A 91 -7.01 -4.74 -11.20
C THR A 91 -5.82 -5.59 -10.76
N LYS A 92 -4.58 -5.19 -11.07
CA LYS A 92 -3.39 -6.03 -10.87
C LYS A 92 -2.24 -5.33 -10.14
N ALA A 93 -1.99 -4.06 -10.46
CA ALA A 93 -0.81 -3.35 -10.00
C ALA A 93 -0.75 -3.17 -8.48
N ILE A 94 -1.90 -2.90 -7.85
CA ILE A 94 -2.00 -2.52 -6.44
C ILE A 94 -2.27 -3.75 -5.58
N ASN A 95 -1.32 -4.11 -4.72
CA ASN A 95 -1.39 -5.27 -3.84
C ASN A 95 -1.04 -4.87 -2.41
N GLY A 96 -1.74 -5.44 -1.43
CA GLY A 96 -1.49 -5.16 -0.02
C GLY A 96 -1.86 -6.32 0.88
N PHE A 97 -1.15 -6.43 2.01
CA PHE A 97 -1.45 -7.37 3.07
C PHE A 97 -1.55 -6.65 4.41
N ASP A 98 -2.41 -7.13 5.26
CA ASP A 98 -2.44 -6.78 6.68
C ASP A 98 -3.01 -7.96 7.47
N ASN A 99 -2.48 -8.20 8.66
CA ASN A 99 -2.94 -9.28 9.54
C ASN A 99 -4.20 -8.89 10.34
N ASP A 100 -4.58 -7.62 10.36
CA ASP A 100 -5.78 -7.12 11.01
C ASP A 100 -6.97 -7.08 10.03
N ALA A 101 -7.94 -7.97 10.22
CA ALA A 101 -9.12 -8.06 9.37
C ALA A 101 -10.00 -6.80 9.37
N ASP A 102 -10.02 -6.05 10.48
CA ASP A 102 -10.78 -4.80 10.54
C ASP A 102 -10.04 -3.69 9.79
N MET A 103 -8.72 -3.70 9.84
CA MET A 103 -7.89 -2.79 9.05
C MET A 103 -8.09 -3.02 7.56
N ILE A 104 -8.17 -4.27 7.10
CA ILE A 104 -8.46 -4.60 5.70
C ILE A 104 -9.82 -4.03 5.24
N LYS A 105 -10.86 -4.08 6.07
CA LYS A 105 -12.16 -3.46 5.73
C LYS A 105 -12.01 -1.95 5.49
N VAL A 106 -11.25 -1.28 6.35
CA VAL A 106 -10.94 0.16 6.21
C VAL A 106 -10.13 0.42 4.95
N ALA A 107 -9.11 -0.39 4.68
CA ALA A 107 -8.27 -0.32 3.48
C ALA A 107 -9.10 -0.44 2.19
N VAL A 108 -9.94 -1.46 2.10
CA VAL A 108 -10.81 -1.70 0.94
C VAL A 108 -11.77 -0.52 0.71
N MET A 109 -12.38 0.02 1.79
CA MET A 109 -13.23 1.20 1.69
C MET A 109 -12.45 2.42 1.19
N ASN A 110 -11.23 2.62 1.70
CA ASN A 110 -10.37 3.73 1.29
C ASN A 110 -9.97 3.62 -0.19
N LEU A 111 -9.57 2.44 -0.64
CA LEU A 111 -9.25 2.14 -2.03
C LEU A 111 -10.48 2.34 -2.94
N TYR A 112 -11.64 1.87 -2.53
CA TYR A 112 -12.90 2.09 -3.27
C TYR A 112 -13.19 3.58 -3.50
N LEU A 113 -12.97 4.43 -2.49
CA LEU A 113 -13.17 5.88 -2.59
C LEU A 113 -12.14 6.59 -3.51
N HIS A 114 -11.08 5.88 -3.91
CA HIS A 114 -10.04 6.33 -4.83
C HIS A 114 -10.04 5.58 -6.17
N ASP A 115 -11.20 5.01 -6.55
CA ASP A 115 -11.40 4.27 -7.82
C ASP A 115 -10.54 2.98 -7.98
N LEU A 116 -10.11 2.40 -6.86
CA LEU A 116 -9.32 1.17 -6.77
C LEU A 116 -10.11 -0.01 -6.19
N ALA A 117 -11.40 -0.12 -6.53
CA ALA A 117 -12.30 -1.13 -5.98
C ALA A 117 -11.89 -2.60 -6.27
N GLN A 118 -11.06 -2.83 -7.28
CA GLN A 118 -10.63 -4.17 -7.71
C GLN A 118 -9.18 -4.48 -7.33
N SER A 119 -8.57 -3.68 -6.46
CA SER A 119 -7.20 -3.92 -5.98
C SER A 119 -7.10 -5.19 -5.12
N ASN A 120 -5.89 -5.79 -5.08
CA ASN A 120 -5.64 -7.06 -4.39
C ASN A 120 -5.16 -6.81 -2.95
N VAL A 121 -6.07 -6.43 -2.06
CA VAL A 121 -5.76 -6.24 -0.64
C VAL A 121 -6.40 -7.35 0.18
N LEU A 122 -5.58 -8.09 0.93
CA LEU A 122 -5.98 -9.34 1.58
C LEU A 122 -5.60 -9.33 3.06
N ASN A 123 -6.47 -9.93 3.88
CA ASN A 123 -6.13 -10.24 5.26
C ASN A 123 -5.18 -11.44 5.29
N PHE A 124 -3.92 -11.15 5.46
CA PHE A 124 -2.86 -12.15 5.42
C PHE A 124 -1.60 -11.66 6.15
N ASP A 125 -0.91 -12.57 6.83
CA ASP A 125 0.41 -12.31 7.39
C ASP A 125 1.50 -12.66 6.34
N PRO A 126 2.19 -11.67 5.75
CA PRO A 126 3.16 -11.91 4.69
C PRO A 126 4.36 -12.76 5.15
N LEU A 127 4.64 -12.80 6.44
CA LEU A 127 5.75 -13.59 7.00
C LEU A 127 5.44 -15.10 7.05
N THR A 128 4.18 -15.48 6.81
CA THR A 128 3.73 -16.89 6.76
C THR A 128 3.44 -17.37 5.34
N LEU A 129 3.75 -16.56 4.30
CA LEU A 129 3.42 -16.89 2.91
C LEU A 129 4.29 -18.04 2.39
N PRO A 130 3.69 -19.18 1.97
CA PRO A 130 4.44 -20.29 1.39
C PRO A 130 5.21 -19.86 0.14
N GLU A 131 6.43 -20.41 -0.07
CA GLU A 131 7.32 -20.04 -1.18
C GLU A 131 6.62 -20.12 -2.54
N GLU A 132 5.83 -21.16 -2.76
CA GLU A 132 5.07 -21.34 -4.00
C GLU A 132 4.01 -20.28 -4.28
N LYS A 133 3.64 -19.48 -3.26
CA LYS A 133 2.68 -18.36 -3.37
C LYS A 133 3.35 -17.00 -3.43
N LYS A 134 4.67 -16.95 -3.21
CA LYS A 134 5.41 -15.69 -3.32
C LYS A 134 5.38 -15.18 -4.76
N LYS A 135 5.04 -13.92 -4.90
CA LYS A 135 5.11 -13.20 -6.19
C LYS A 135 6.31 -12.26 -6.17
N LYS A 136 6.84 -11.97 -7.34
CA LYS A 136 7.81 -10.88 -7.49
C LYS A 136 7.06 -9.59 -7.71
N TYR A 137 7.47 -8.54 -7.02
CA TYR A 137 6.95 -7.20 -7.14
C TYR A 137 8.07 -6.28 -7.64
N ASP A 138 7.71 -5.27 -8.43
CA ASP A 138 8.66 -4.31 -8.97
C ASP A 138 8.97 -3.22 -7.93
N LEU A 139 7.99 -2.90 -7.09
CA LEU A 139 8.12 -1.91 -6.02
C LEU A 139 7.45 -2.40 -4.73
N VAL A 140 8.18 -2.30 -3.62
CA VAL A 140 7.64 -2.52 -2.28
C VAL A 140 7.72 -1.22 -1.48
N LEU A 141 6.59 -0.77 -0.96
CA LEU A 141 6.46 0.42 -0.10
C LEU A 141 5.86 -0.01 1.22
N ALA A 142 6.58 0.16 2.32
CA ALA A 142 6.11 -0.31 3.61
C ALA A 142 6.55 0.58 4.77
N ASN A 143 5.69 0.66 5.77
CA ASN A 143 6.03 1.04 7.13
C ASN A 143 5.70 -0.14 8.05
N PRO A 144 6.60 -1.14 8.18
CA PRO A 144 6.32 -2.35 8.94
C PRO A 144 6.20 -2.07 10.44
N PRO A 145 5.54 -2.94 11.21
CA PRO A 145 5.42 -2.79 12.65
C PRO A 145 6.80 -2.83 13.33
N PHE A 146 7.06 -1.89 14.25
CA PHE A 146 8.38 -1.68 14.91
C PHE A 146 8.60 -2.52 16.16
N SER A 147 7.60 -3.19 16.68
CA SER A 147 7.73 -3.99 17.90
C SER A 147 6.67 -5.09 17.92
N GLY A 148 7.04 -6.23 17.41
CA GLY A 148 6.29 -7.46 17.61
C GLY A 148 7.28 -8.59 17.86
N ASN A 149 7.15 -9.30 18.98
CA ASN A 149 7.73 -10.62 19.06
C ASN A 149 6.82 -11.55 18.25
N ILE A 150 7.26 -11.86 17.05
CA ILE A 150 6.61 -12.91 16.26
C ILE A 150 6.98 -14.23 16.92
N ASN A 151 5.99 -15.08 17.08
CA ASN A 151 6.24 -16.44 17.54
C ASN A 151 7.16 -17.12 16.52
N SER A 152 8.37 -17.51 16.94
CA SER A 152 9.40 -18.10 16.05
C SER A 152 8.90 -19.35 15.31
N GLU A 153 7.88 -20.03 15.85
CA GLU A 153 7.25 -21.19 15.22
C GLU A 153 6.39 -20.85 13.98
N SER A 154 5.98 -19.58 13.84
CA SER A 154 5.18 -19.11 12.69
C SER A 154 6.02 -18.49 11.57
N ILE A 155 7.32 -18.25 11.82
CA ILE A 155 8.24 -17.74 10.81
C ILE A 155 8.65 -18.89 9.90
N GLN A 156 8.51 -18.71 8.59
CA GLN A 156 8.97 -19.73 7.66
C GLN A 156 10.48 -19.94 7.74
N GLU A 157 10.90 -21.20 7.68
CA GLU A 157 12.31 -21.60 7.73
C GLU A 157 13.14 -20.98 6.60
N ASP A 158 12.51 -20.68 5.45
CA ASP A 158 13.17 -20.10 4.26
C ASP A 158 13.59 -18.65 4.44
N ILE A 159 13.09 -17.92 5.43
CA ILE A 159 13.54 -16.53 5.67
C ILE A 159 15.03 -16.51 5.99
N GLY A 160 15.59 -17.63 6.52
CA GLY A 160 17.02 -17.83 6.73
C GLY A 160 17.65 -16.81 7.69
N LEU A 161 16.84 -16.12 8.48
CA LEU A 161 17.25 -15.19 9.51
C LEU A 161 16.88 -15.77 10.87
N SER A 162 17.87 -16.00 11.73
CA SER A 162 17.68 -16.40 13.13
C SER A 162 17.30 -15.19 14.00
N THR A 163 16.27 -14.46 13.62
CA THR A 163 15.81 -13.27 14.35
C THR A 163 14.28 -13.28 14.51
N THR A 164 13.82 -12.76 15.64
CA THR A 164 12.40 -12.51 15.90
C THR A 164 12.03 -11.02 15.74
N LYS A 165 13.00 -10.20 15.30
CA LYS A 165 12.76 -8.77 15.10
C LYS A 165 12.00 -8.54 13.80
N THR A 166 10.79 -8.05 13.92
CA THR A 166 9.86 -7.82 12.82
C THR A 166 10.47 -6.99 11.70
N GLU A 167 11.21 -5.95 12.03
CA GLU A 167 11.82 -5.02 11.08
C GLU A 167 12.78 -5.73 10.12
N LEU A 168 13.56 -6.69 10.63
CA LEU A 168 14.52 -7.44 9.83
C LEU A 168 13.84 -8.50 8.95
N LEU A 169 12.72 -9.05 9.41
CA LEU A 169 11.95 -10.03 8.64
C LEU A 169 11.25 -9.41 7.44
N PHE A 170 10.80 -8.15 7.55
CA PHE A 170 10.18 -7.43 6.43
C PHE A 170 11.20 -6.91 5.40
N LEU A 171 12.50 -6.89 5.71
CA LEU A 171 13.54 -6.47 4.77
C LEU A 171 13.99 -7.60 3.82
N LYS A 172 13.54 -8.81 4.03
CA LYS A 172 13.88 -9.99 3.21
C LYS A 172 12.71 -10.45 2.34
#